data_d99bb832fb22eaaea1b368bab01f824c
#
_entry.id   d99bb832fb22eaaea1b368bab01f824c
#
_cell.length_a   1.000
_cell.length_b   1.000
_cell.length_c   1.000
_cell.angle_alpha   90.00
_cell.angle_beta   90.00
_cell.angle_gamma   90.00
#
_symmetry.space_group_name_H-M   'P 1'
#
loop_
_entity.id
_entity.type
_entity.pdbx_description
1 polymer ?
#
loop_
_entity_poly.entity_id
_entity_poly.type
_entity_poly.pdbx_seq_one_letter_code
_entity_poly.pdbx_strand_id
1 'polypeptide(L)'
;MGIEGFSSITQFFLTQFLSNRSQLVMVDGWSKLANVISGVPQGSVLGPLLFLLYTSELSSILENKLIGYADDSTLMAVVPSPDVRITVAESLIRDLGRVSEWFDLLGMKLNASKTKTMIVLGHTQCLPSHPD
;
A
#
# COMPACT_ATOMS: atom_id res chain seq x y z
N MET A 1 -11.10 -6.26 9.30
CA MET A 1 -11.49 -4.91 8.88
C MET A 1 -13.00 -4.85 8.80
N GLY A 2 -13.63 -4.13 9.72
CA GLY A 2 -15.08 -3.96 9.73
C GLY A 2 -15.48 -2.91 8.71
N ILE A 3 -16.55 -3.16 7.98
CA ILE A 3 -17.27 -2.14 7.21
C ILE A 3 -18.11 -1.27 8.19
N GLU A 4 -17.64 -1.16 9.42
CA GLU A 4 -18.17 -0.31 10.46
C GLU A 4 -18.05 1.15 10.03
N GLY A 5 -19.12 1.92 10.19
CA GLY A 5 -19.20 3.29 9.69
C GLY A 5 -20.01 3.46 8.39
N PHE A 6 -20.27 2.38 7.66
CA PHE A 6 -21.18 2.41 6.52
C PHE A 6 -22.63 2.10 6.95
N SER A 7 -23.61 2.63 6.22
CA SER A 7 -25.01 2.26 6.42
C SER A 7 -25.24 0.77 6.17
N SER A 8 -26.25 0.18 6.81
CA SER A 8 -26.59 -1.23 6.64
C SER A 8 -26.82 -1.64 5.17
N ILE A 9 -27.37 -0.72 4.37
CA ILE A 9 -27.59 -0.93 2.94
C ILE A 9 -26.25 -1.03 2.21
N THR A 10 -25.30 -0.13 2.52
CA THR A 10 -23.96 -0.14 1.92
C THR A 10 -23.20 -1.39 2.33
N GLN A 11 -23.26 -1.79 3.59
CA GLN A 11 -22.64 -3.03 4.09
C GLN A 11 -23.18 -4.26 3.36
N PHE A 12 -24.50 -4.36 3.22
CA PHE A 12 -25.15 -5.44 2.48
C PHE A 12 -24.68 -5.47 1.02
N PHE A 13 -24.69 -4.31 0.34
CA PHE A 13 -24.23 -4.20 -1.05
C PHE A 13 -22.77 -4.64 -1.20
N LEU A 14 -21.85 -4.14 -0.37
CA LEU A 14 -20.44 -4.49 -0.42
C LEU A 14 -20.21 -5.99 -0.15
N THR A 15 -20.95 -6.56 0.79
CA THR A 15 -20.92 -7.99 1.09
C THR A 15 -21.31 -8.80 -0.14
N GLN A 16 -22.42 -8.46 -0.80
CA GLN A 16 -22.87 -9.15 -2.01
C GLN A 16 -21.88 -8.97 -3.17
N PHE A 17 -21.34 -7.75 -3.32
CA PHE A 17 -20.40 -7.43 -4.39
C PHE A 17 -19.07 -8.20 -4.28
N LEU A 18 -18.63 -8.50 -3.06
CA LEU A 18 -17.35 -9.17 -2.80
C LEU A 18 -17.47 -10.68 -2.59
N SER A 19 -18.67 -11.19 -2.27
CA SER A 19 -18.86 -12.60 -1.93
C SER A 19 -19.22 -13.45 -3.14
N ASN A 20 -19.00 -14.76 -2.99
CA ASN A 20 -19.44 -15.80 -3.96
C ASN A 20 -18.99 -15.55 -5.39
N ARG A 21 -17.79 -14.99 -5.57
CA ARG A 21 -17.23 -14.73 -6.90
C ARG A 21 -16.50 -15.94 -7.42
N SER A 22 -16.61 -16.15 -8.72
CA SER A 22 -15.83 -17.15 -9.45
C SER A 22 -15.33 -16.57 -10.76
N GLN A 23 -14.28 -17.15 -11.30
CA GLN A 23 -13.66 -16.72 -12.54
C GLN A 23 -13.36 -17.86 -13.48
N LEU A 24 -13.38 -17.55 -14.76
CA LEU A 24 -12.93 -18.40 -15.86
C LEU A 24 -11.89 -17.61 -16.66
N VAL A 25 -10.90 -18.30 -17.19
CA VAL A 25 -9.92 -17.73 -18.12
C VAL A 25 -10.15 -18.38 -19.50
N MET A 26 -10.13 -17.56 -20.53
CA MET A 26 -10.24 -18.03 -21.92
C MET A 26 -8.95 -17.67 -22.67
N VAL A 27 -8.17 -18.71 -23.01
CA VAL A 27 -7.00 -18.64 -23.89
C VAL A 27 -7.00 -19.95 -24.65
N ASP A 28 -7.28 -19.92 -25.92
CA ASP A 28 -7.41 -21.16 -26.77
C ASP A 28 -8.40 -22.21 -26.22
N GLY A 29 -9.28 -21.80 -25.32
CA GLY A 29 -10.28 -22.64 -24.64
C GLY A 29 -10.60 -22.12 -23.23
N TRP A 30 -11.66 -22.63 -22.63
CA TRP A 30 -12.10 -22.25 -21.29
C TRP A 30 -11.34 -23.02 -20.20
N SER A 31 -10.85 -22.31 -19.18
CA SER A 31 -10.35 -22.95 -17.97
C SER A 31 -11.50 -23.59 -17.16
N LYS A 32 -11.15 -24.33 -16.13
CA LYS A 32 -12.14 -24.71 -15.10
C LYS A 32 -12.55 -23.47 -14.31
N LEU A 33 -13.80 -23.47 -13.83
CA LEU A 33 -14.31 -22.46 -12.92
C LEU A 33 -13.51 -22.50 -11.61
N ALA A 34 -12.99 -21.36 -11.18
CA ALA A 34 -12.25 -21.21 -9.92
C ALA A 34 -12.92 -20.16 -9.04
N ASN A 35 -13.07 -20.47 -7.75
CA ASN A 35 -13.57 -19.49 -6.79
C ASN A 35 -12.54 -18.38 -6.53
N VAL A 36 -13.00 -17.14 -6.48
CA VAL A 36 -12.17 -15.99 -6.10
C VAL A 36 -12.32 -15.78 -4.60
N ILE A 37 -11.27 -16.14 -3.85
CA ILE A 37 -11.28 -16.10 -2.37
C ILE A 37 -10.76 -14.77 -1.80
N SER A 38 -10.11 -13.92 -2.60
CA SER A 38 -9.54 -12.65 -2.16
C SER A 38 -9.49 -11.63 -3.28
N GLY A 39 -9.19 -10.38 -2.96
CA GLY A 39 -9.06 -9.28 -3.89
C GLY A 39 -10.40 -8.65 -4.30
N VAL A 40 -10.32 -7.52 -4.99
CA VAL A 40 -11.47 -6.78 -5.52
C VAL A 40 -11.71 -7.14 -7.00
N PRO A 41 -12.96 -7.00 -7.51
CA PRO A 41 -13.23 -7.24 -8.92
C PRO A 41 -12.41 -6.31 -9.81
N GLN A 42 -11.48 -6.88 -10.58
CA GLN A 42 -10.66 -6.12 -11.50
C GLN A 42 -11.51 -5.54 -12.63
N GLY A 43 -11.26 -4.28 -13.02
CA GLY A 43 -12.04 -3.57 -14.02
C GLY A 43 -13.36 -2.97 -13.50
N SER A 44 -13.69 -3.14 -12.21
CA SER A 44 -14.83 -2.47 -11.60
C SER A 44 -14.49 -1.04 -11.18
N VAL A 45 -15.48 -0.14 -11.21
CA VAL A 45 -15.33 1.24 -10.72
C VAL A 45 -15.04 1.29 -9.22
N LEU A 46 -15.59 0.36 -8.45
CA LEU A 46 -15.42 0.29 -6.99
C LEU A 46 -14.10 -0.37 -6.56
N GLY A 47 -13.46 -1.16 -7.43
CA GLY A 47 -12.25 -1.89 -7.09
C GLY A 47 -11.14 -1.01 -6.50
N PRO A 48 -10.70 0.05 -7.20
CA PRO A 48 -9.68 0.96 -6.68
C PRO A 48 -10.07 1.63 -5.37
N LEU A 49 -11.33 2.07 -5.25
CA LEU A 49 -11.84 2.70 -4.02
C LEU A 49 -11.82 1.75 -2.84
N LEU A 50 -12.28 0.51 -3.04
CA LEU A 50 -12.27 -0.52 -1.99
C LEU A 50 -10.85 -0.90 -1.58
N PHE A 51 -9.91 -0.93 -2.52
CA PHE A 51 -8.50 -1.16 -2.21
C PHE A 51 -7.93 -0.02 -1.35
N LEU A 52 -8.19 1.24 -1.70
CA LEU A 52 -7.77 2.40 -0.91
C LEU A 52 -8.37 2.40 0.49
N LEU A 53 -9.66 2.09 0.63
CA LEU A 53 -10.31 1.94 1.93
C LEU A 53 -9.66 0.81 2.76
N TYR A 54 -9.36 -0.30 2.11
CA TYR A 54 -8.76 -1.45 2.74
C TYR A 54 -7.34 -1.17 3.25
N THR A 55 -6.57 -0.36 2.52
CA THR A 55 -5.19 -0.01 2.87
C THR A 55 -5.05 1.29 3.67
N SER A 56 -6.15 2.03 3.89
CA SER A 56 -6.11 3.36 4.53
C SER A 56 -5.56 3.36 5.97
N GLU A 57 -5.80 2.28 6.71
CA GLU A 57 -5.35 2.16 8.10
C GLU A 57 -3.83 1.91 8.21
N LEU A 58 -3.19 1.45 7.14
CA LEU A 58 -1.76 1.13 7.15
C LEU A 58 -0.91 2.33 7.58
N SER A 59 -1.23 3.54 7.09
CA SER A 59 -0.47 4.74 7.42
C SER A 59 -0.50 5.11 8.91
N SER A 60 -1.53 4.68 9.66
CA SER A 60 -1.69 5.02 11.07
C SER A 60 -0.78 4.24 12.01
N ILE A 61 -0.23 3.12 11.56
CA ILE A 61 0.66 2.25 12.35
C ILE A 61 2.15 2.51 12.09
N LEU A 62 2.47 3.42 11.16
CA LEU A 62 3.84 3.71 10.74
C LEU A 62 4.38 4.97 11.40
N GLU A 63 5.69 4.98 11.66
CA GLU A 63 6.43 6.14 12.17
C GLU A 63 6.75 7.13 11.04
N ASN A 64 7.00 6.61 9.84
CA ASN A 64 7.41 7.38 8.67
C ASN A 64 6.25 7.57 7.69
N LYS A 65 6.42 8.50 6.75
CA LYS A 65 5.39 8.83 5.79
C LYS A 65 5.23 7.73 4.74
N LEU A 66 4.02 7.22 4.60
CA LEU A 66 3.63 6.33 3.51
C LEU A 66 2.93 7.13 2.42
N ILE A 67 3.34 6.93 1.17
CA ILE A 67 2.70 7.48 -0.02
C ILE A 67 2.28 6.28 -0.88
N GLY A 68 0.98 6.14 -1.13
CA GLY A 68 0.41 5.08 -1.96
C GLY A 68 -0.07 5.62 -3.31
N TYR A 69 0.14 4.86 -4.36
CA TYR A 69 -0.44 5.07 -5.67
C TYR A 69 -0.86 3.72 -6.25
N ALA A 70 -2.15 3.44 -6.27
CA ALA A 70 -2.71 2.13 -6.61
C ALA A 70 -2.05 1.02 -5.75
N ASP A 71 -1.39 0.06 -6.37
CA ASP A 71 -0.66 -1.04 -5.73
C ASP A 71 0.80 -0.68 -5.36
N ASP A 72 1.31 0.44 -5.83
CA ASP A 72 2.64 0.93 -5.48
C ASP A 72 2.60 1.74 -4.19
N SER A 73 3.54 1.48 -3.29
CA SER A 73 3.68 2.20 -2.03
C SER A 73 5.13 2.64 -1.82
N THR A 74 5.30 3.87 -1.37
CA THR A 74 6.61 4.44 -1.06
C THR A 74 6.66 4.85 0.41
N LEU A 75 7.55 4.24 1.17
CA LEU A 75 7.84 4.65 2.55
C LEU A 75 8.99 5.66 2.52
N MET A 76 8.78 6.83 3.10
CA MET A 76 9.71 7.95 3.03
C MET A 76 10.03 8.52 4.42
N ALA A 77 11.33 8.67 4.68
CA ALA A 77 11.83 9.36 5.86
C ALA A 77 12.80 10.48 5.45
N VAL A 78 12.83 11.52 6.25
CA VAL A 78 13.77 12.64 6.08
C VAL A 78 14.96 12.44 7.00
N VAL A 79 16.17 12.59 6.46
CA VAL A 79 17.43 12.57 7.23
C VAL A 79 17.90 14.01 7.37
N PRO A 80 17.62 14.71 8.50
CA PRO A 80 17.93 16.12 8.67
C PRO A 80 19.44 16.39 8.81
N SER A 81 20.19 15.40 9.31
CA SER A 81 21.64 15.49 9.49
C SER A 81 22.31 14.11 9.38
N PRO A 82 23.62 14.04 9.06
CA PRO A 82 24.33 12.77 8.87
C PRO A 82 24.37 11.89 10.13
N ASP A 83 24.38 12.46 11.30
CA ASP A 83 24.49 11.78 12.60
C ASP A 83 23.24 10.94 12.94
N VAL A 84 22.05 11.35 12.47
CA VAL A 84 20.81 10.61 12.70
C VAL A 84 20.48 9.59 11.58
N ARG A 85 21.36 9.42 10.60
CA ARG A 85 21.14 8.53 9.45
C ARG A 85 20.82 7.09 9.87
N ILE A 86 21.55 6.57 10.85
CA ILE A 86 21.36 5.20 11.34
C ILE A 86 20.00 5.07 12.02
N THR A 87 19.65 6.00 12.89
CA THR A 87 18.34 6.00 13.59
C THR A 87 17.16 6.07 12.61
N VAL A 88 17.29 6.88 11.57
CA VAL A 88 16.26 6.97 10.51
C VAL A 88 16.18 5.67 9.71
N ALA A 89 17.31 5.03 9.39
CA ALA A 89 17.31 3.75 8.71
C ALA A 89 16.65 2.66 9.56
N GLU A 90 16.92 2.62 10.86
CA GLU A 90 16.27 1.70 11.80
C GLU A 90 14.76 1.91 11.89
N SER A 91 14.29 3.16 11.89
CA SER A 91 12.86 3.47 11.88
C SER A 91 12.18 2.96 10.60
N LEU A 92 12.83 3.11 9.44
CA LEU A 92 12.33 2.56 8.18
C LEU A 92 12.28 1.03 8.18
N ILE A 93 13.27 0.37 8.78
CA ILE A 93 13.29 -1.09 8.91
C ILE A 93 12.15 -1.58 9.81
N ARG A 94 11.89 -0.88 10.93
CA ARG A 94 10.75 -1.20 11.80
C ARG A 94 9.42 -1.05 11.05
N ASP A 95 9.25 0.03 10.31
CA ASP A 95 8.05 0.26 9.52
C ASP A 95 7.88 -0.77 8.40
N LEU A 96 8.95 -1.19 7.72
CA LEU A 96 8.88 -2.29 6.75
C LEU A 96 8.44 -3.61 7.38
N GLY A 97 8.88 -3.89 8.61
CA GLY A 97 8.40 -5.03 9.39
C GLY A 97 6.89 -4.95 9.64
N ARG A 98 6.39 -3.81 10.13
CA ARG A 98 4.96 -3.57 10.36
C ARG A 98 4.13 -3.69 9.08
N VAL A 99 4.64 -3.13 7.98
CA VAL A 99 4.00 -3.26 6.66
C VAL A 99 3.90 -4.73 6.25
N SER A 100 4.98 -5.49 6.39
CA SER A 100 4.99 -6.92 6.04
C SER A 100 3.97 -7.71 6.87
N GLU A 101 3.99 -7.55 8.19
CA GLU A 101 3.03 -8.20 9.09
C GLU A 101 1.59 -7.83 8.76
N TRP A 102 1.34 -6.54 8.48
CA TRP A 102 0.02 -6.05 8.13
C TRP A 102 -0.50 -6.66 6.81
N PHE A 103 0.36 -6.74 5.78
CA PHE A 103 0.01 -7.39 4.52
C PHE A 103 -0.24 -8.90 4.68
N ASP A 104 0.58 -9.57 5.49
CA ASP A 104 0.39 -11.01 5.76
C ASP A 104 -0.94 -11.29 6.47
N LEU A 105 -1.33 -10.46 7.46
CA LEU A 105 -2.64 -10.54 8.14
C LEU A 105 -3.82 -10.38 7.16
N LEU A 106 -3.64 -9.59 6.11
CA LEU A 106 -4.66 -9.35 5.09
C LEU A 106 -4.61 -10.33 3.91
N GLY A 107 -3.72 -11.32 3.95
CA GLY A 107 -3.54 -12.30 2.88
C GLY A 107 -2.92 -11.73 1.60
N MET A 108 -2.26 -10.57 1.70
CA MET A 108 -1.50 -9.95 0.62
C MET A 108 -0.01 -10.27 0.77
N LYS A 109 0.75 -10.12 -0.32
CA LYS A 109 2.20 -10.36 -0.29
C LYS A 109 2.96 -9.18 -0.85
N LEU A 110 3.99 -8.75 -0.11
CA LEU A 110 4.95 -7.79 -0.62
C LEU A 110 5.84 -8.43 -1.70
N ASN A 111 6.09 -7.69 -2.75
CA ASN A 111 7.01 -8.14 -3.80
C ASN A 111 8.43 -7.67 -3.49
N ALA A 112 9.16 -8.46 -2.69
CA ALA A 112 10.53 -8.15 -2.28
C ALA A 112 11.49 -7.95 -3.48
N SER A 113 11.30 -8.66 -4.58
CA SER A 113 12.15 -8.54 -5.76
C SER A 113 12.00 -7.20 -6.49
N LYS A 114 10.83 -6.56 -6.38
CA LYS A 114 10.54 -5.24 -6.94
C LYS A 114 10.81 -4.11 -5.93
N THR A 115 10.91 -4.41 -4.64
CA THR A 115 11.16 -3.40 -3.61
C THR A 115 12.57 -2.85 -3.75
N LYS A 116 12.70 -1.52 -3.77
CA LYS A 116 13.97 -0.80 -3.92
C LYS A 116 14.12 0.23 -2.82
N THR A 117 15.37 0.47 -2.43
CA THR A 117 15.75 1.57 -1.53
C THR A 117 16.49 2.61 -2.31
N MET A 118 16.19 3.89 -2.07
CA MET A 118 16.84 5.02 -2.71
C MET A 118 17.15 6.09 -1.67
N ILE A 119 18.34 6.68 -1.78
CA ILE A 119 18.72 7.86 -1.00
C ILE A 119 18.74 9.04 -1.96
N VAL A 120 17.96 10.07 -1.65
CA VAL A 120 17.96 11.34 -2.40
C VAL A 120 18.75 12.36 -1.60
N LEU A 121 19.85 12.85 -2.18
CA LEU A 121 20.66 13.90 -1.57
C LEU A 121 20.16 15.26 -2.06
N GLY A 122 19.77 16.12 -1.12
CA GLY A 122 19.47 17.52 -1.42
C GLY A 122 20.77 18.27 -1.70
N HIS A 123 20.87 18.95 -2.83
CA HIS A 123 21.93 19.92 -3.06
C HIS A 123 21.56 21.21 -2.33
N THR A 124 22.25 21.51 -1.22
CA THR A 124 22.23 22.85 -0.64
C THR A 124 23.07 23.73 -1.58
N GLN A 125 22.45 24.41 -2.52
CA GLN A 125 23.11 25.52 -3.19
C GLN A 125 23.28 26.61 -2.13
N CYS A 126 24.51 26.79 -1.64
CA CYS A 126 24.89 28.05 -1.02
C CYS A 126 24.71 29.12 -2.08
N LEU A 127 23.65 29.93 -1.94
CA LEU A 127 23.57 31.17 -2.71
C LEU A 127 24.83 31.97 -2.37
N PRO A 128 25.61 32.41 -3.37
CA PRO A 128 26.74 33.27 -3.11
C PRO A 128 26.21 34.52 -2.41
N SER A 129 26.78 34.82 -1.23
CA SER A 129 26.58 36.08 -0.56
C SER A 129 26.91 37.22 -1.52
N HIS A 130 25.95 38.05 -1.84
CA HIS A 130 26.18 39.28 -2.58
C HIS A 130 27.24 40.10 -1.81
N PRO A 131 28.34 40.48 -2.43
CA PRO A 131 29.21 41.49 -1.87
C PRO A 131 28.50 42.85 -1.96
N ASP A 132 28.45 43.55 -0.88
CA ASP A 132 28.03 44.96 -0.79
C ASP A 132 28.92 45.86 -1.65
#